data_29f212f6a59bb15259f697f1e7a5e28b
#
_entry.id   29f212f6a59bb15259f697f1e7a5e28b
#
_cell.length_a   1.000
_cell.length_b   1.000
_cell.length_c   1.000
_cell.angle_alpha   90.00
_cell.angle_beta   90.00
_cell.angle_gamma   90.00
#
_symmetry.space_group_name_H-M   'P 1'
#
loop_
_entity.id
_entity.type
_entity.pdbx_description
1 polymer ?
#
loop_
_entity_poly.entity_id
_entity_poly.type
_entity_poly.pdbx_seq_one_letter_code
_entity_poly.pdbx_strand_id
1 'polypeptide(L)'
;MPSLAGLVRLLPAIAALFTAVTADPPAFHSSEADEYDKGGFGLYPEIKYKTTDLVGAHILKRKWDERCNKDNKYIFFSPRGMLVGHPGPMILDHDGQMVFHTEAFPIAYGLTVQKYRSENYLTFWAGDDQVIGHGRGSYYMVCR
;
A
#
# COMPACT_ATOMS: atom_id res chain seq x y z
N MET A 1 -51.94 4.51 -57.69
CA MET A 1 -50.60 5.00 -57.24
C MET A 1 -50.60 5.05 -55.73
N PRO A 2 -49.99 4.07 -55.03
CA PRO A 2 -49.90 4.14 -53.58
C PRO A 2 -48.56 4.76 -53.16
N SER A 3 -48.68 5.69 -52.17
CA SER A 3 -47.61 6.44 -51.51
C SER A 3 -46.76 5.51 -50.62
N LEU A 4 -45.48 5.56 -50.82
CA LEU A 4 -44.46 4.95 -49.87
C LEU A 4 -44.28 5.85 -48.63
N ALA A 5 -44.91 5.46 -47.58
CA ALA A 5 -44.60 6.07 -46.22
C ALA A 5 -43.30 5.46 -45.69
N GLY A 6 -42.28 6.31 -45.55
CA GLY A 6 -40.98 5.93 -45.04
C GLY A 6 -41.04 5.52 -43.57
N LEU A 7 -40.60 4.33 -43.28
CA LEU A 7 -40.44 3.79 -41.95
C LEU A 7 -39.09 4.29 -41.34
N VAL A 8 -39.14 5.36 -40.59
CA VAL A 8 -37.98 5.83 -39.83
C VAL A 8 -37.78 4.89 -38.64
N ARG A 9 -36.78 4.01 -38.71
CA ARG A 9 -36.34 3.18 -37.59
C ARG A 9 -35.51 4.05 -36.63
N LEU A 10 -36.10 4.39 -35.49
CA LEU A 10 -35.34 4.88 -34.34
C LEU A 10 -34.52 3.75 -33.77
N LEU A 11 -33.21 3.83 -33.94
CA LEU A 11 -32.24 3.00 -33.23
C LEU A 11 -32.12 3.58 -31.78
N PRO A 12 -32.32 2.78 -30.72
CA PRO A 12 -32.05 3.23 -29.39
C PRO A 12 -30.52 3.39 -29.23
N ALA A 13 -30.07 4.61 -28.92
CA ALA A 13 -28.71 4.87 -28.52
C ALA A 13 -28.49 4.19 -27.18
N ILE A 14 -27.76 3.07 -27.15
CA ILE A 14 -27.27 2.47 -25.92
C ILE A 14 -26.15 3.38 -25.40
N ALA A 15 -26.49 4.24 -24.45
CA ALA A 15 -25.50 4.96 -23.69
C ALA A 15 -24.75 3.96 -22.79
N ALA A 16 -23.57 3.54 -23.25
CA ALA A 16 -22.66 2.77 -22.42
C ALA A 16 -22.20 3.68 -21.26
N LEU A 17 -22.74 3.45 -20.07
CA LEU A 17 -22.20 4.01 -18.83
C LEU A 17 -20.83 3.38 -18.59
N PHE A 18 -19.78 4.04 -19.04
CA PHE A 18 -18.43 3.77 -18.57
C PHE A 18 -18.34 4.24 -17.11
N THR A 19 -18.49 3.34 -16.17
CA THR A 19 -18.04 3.59 -14.81
C THR A 19 -16.52 3.73 -14.86
N ALA A 20 -16.04 4.95 -14.73
CA ALA A 20 -14.62 5.20 -14.58
C ALA A 20 -14.17 4.45 -13.33
N VAL A 21 -13.40 3.37 -13.51
CA VAL A 21 -12.68 2.73 -12.40
C VAL A 21 -11.64 3.75 -11.96
N THR A 22 -11.94 4.48 -10.91
CA THR A 22 -10.97 5.40 -10.31
C THR A 22 -9.87 4.56 -9.68
N ALA A 23 -8.63 4.77 -10.12
CA ALA A 23 -7.45 4.15 -9.54
C ALA A 23 -7.35 4.45 -8.04
N ASP A 24 -6.59 3.63 -7.32
CA ASP A 24 -6.23 3.92 -5.94
C ASP A 24 -5.50 5.27 -5.84
N PRO A 25 -5.62 6.00 -4.73
CA PRO A 25 -4.93 7.27 -4.58
C PRO A 25 -3.41 7.06 -4.63
N PRO A 26 -2.65 8.03 -5.13
CA PRO A 26 -1.21 7.94 -5.12
C PRO A 26 -0.70 7.87 -3.68
N ALA A 27 0.27 6.99 -3.43
CA ALA A 27 0.82 6.76 -2.10
C ALA A 27 1.79 7.87 -1.64
N PHE A 28 2.35 8.62 -2.58
CA PHE A 28 3.31 9.69 -2.29
C PHE A 28 2.77 11.05 -2.75
N HIS A 29 2.70 12.01 -1.82
CA HIS A 29 2.21 13.36 -2.06
C HIS A 29 3.27 14.39 -1.69
N SER A 30 4.14 14.75 -2.61
CA SER A 30 5.18 15.75 -2.36
C SER A 30 4.65 17.18 -2.21
N SER A 31 3.50 17.48 -2.82
CA SER A 31 2.84 18.79 -2.75
C SER A 31 2.12 19.05 -1.41
N GLU A 32 1.92 18.03 -0.60
CA GLU A 32 1.18 18.09 0.67
C GLU A 32 2.11 18.11 1.89
N ALA A 33 3.39 18.42 1.68
CA ALA A 33 4.39 18.40 2.76
C ALA A 33 4.03 19.29 3.94
N ASP A 34 3.50 20.50 3.67
CA ASP A 34 3.12 21.45 4.71
C ASP A 34 1.92 20.98 5.53
N GLU A 35 0.94 20.35 4.89
CA GLU A 35 -0.23 19.78 5.57
C GLU A 35 0.18 18.55 6.38
N TYR A 36 1.04 17.70 5.83
CA TYR A 36 1.59 16.55 6.52
C TYR A 36 2.34 16.96 7.80
N ASP A 37 3.20 17.98 7.71
CA ASP A 37 4.00 18.48 8.83
C ASP A 37 3.15 19.15 9.92
N LYS A 38 2.02 19.71 9.55
CA LYS A 38 1.04 20.28 10.49
C LYS A 38 0.11 19.23 11.12
N GLY A 39 0.24 17.96 10.72
CA GLY A 39 -0.59 16.87 11.20
C GLY A 39 -2.00 16.82 10.58
N GLY A 40 -2.19 17.42 9.40
CA GLY A 40 -3.48 17.46 8.71
C GLY A 40 -4.02 16.08 8.32
N PHE A 41 -3.12 15.09 8.20
CA PHE A 41 -3.47 13.68 7.95
C PHE A 41 -3.63 12.83 9.22
N GLY A 42 -3.61 13.45 10.41
CA GLY A 42 -3.69 12.76 11.69
C GLY A 42 -2.33 12.30 12.23
N LEU A 43 -2.37 11.64 13.38
CA LEU A 43 -1.16 11.18 14.08
C LEU A 43 -0.45 10.02 13.37
N TYR A 44 -1.21 9.22 12.64
CA TYR A 44 -0.70 8.12 11.83
C TYR A 44 -1.43 8.11 10.49
N PRO A 45 -0.90 8.81 9.48
CA PRO A 45 -1.56 8.91 8.18
C PRO A 45 -1.67 7.56 7.48
N GLU A 46 -2.87 7.25 7.00
CA GLU A 46 -3.22 5.97 6.37
C GLU A 46 -3.79 6.18 4.97
N ILE A 47 -3.54 5.22 4.09
CA ILE A 47 -4.18 5.12 2.78
C ILE A 47 -5.13 3.94 2.78
N LYS A 48 -6.38 4.19 2.40
CA LYS A 48 -7.38 3.16 2.12
C LYS A 48 -7.42 2.89 0.62
N TYR A 49 -7.22 1.65 0.25
CA TYR A 49 -7.29 1.20 -1.14
C TYR A 49 -8.74 0.94 -1.55
N LYS A 50 -9.03 1.05 -2.85
CA LYS A 50 -10.35 0.75 -3.41
C LYS A 50 -10.46 -0.71 -3.85
N THR A 51 -9.33 -1.34 -4.09
CA THR A 51 -9.22 -2.70 -4.62
C THR A 51 -9.06 -3.75 -3.54
N THR A 52 -8.83 -3.33 -2.27
CA THR A 52 -8.66 -4.22 -1.14
C THR A 52 -9.09 -3.52 0.16
N ASP A 53 -9.47 -4.29 1.16
CA ASP A 53 -9.77 -3.79 2.51
C ASP A 53 -8.50 -3.50 3.34
N LEU A 54 -7.32 -3.76 2.79
CA LEU A 54 -6.06 -3.45 3.45
C LEU A 54 -5.87 -1.93 3.59
N VAL A 55 -5.24 -1.54 4.67
CA VAL A 55 -4.88 -0.15 4.95
C VAL A 55 -3.37 -0.04 4.97
N GLY A 56 -2.85 0.93 4.24
CA GLY A 56 -1.42 1.21 4.15
C GLY A 56 -1.03 2.47 4.89
N ALA A 57 0.25 2.62 5.19
CA ALA A 57 0.79 3.87 5.68
C ALA A 57 0.80 4.92 4.57
N HIS A 58 0.33 6.14 4.88
CA HIS A 58 0.46 7.27 3.98
C HIS A 58 1.87 7.84 4.09
N ILE A 59 2.71 7.56 3.09
CA ILE A 59 4.11 7.97 3.07
C ILE A 59 4.29 9.24 2.28
N LEU A 60 4.91 10.25 2.88
CA LEU A 60 5.28 11.48 2.19
C LEU A 60 6.67 11.37 1.58
N LYS A 61 6.73 11.49 0.26
CA LYS A 61 7.98 11.55 -0.50
C LYS A 61 8.55 12.97 -0.51
N ARG A 62 9.52 13.24 0.39
CA ARG A 62 10.17 14.56 0.48
C ARG A 62 11.33 14.73 -0.50
N LYS A 63 12.11 13.68 -0.68
CA LYS A 63 13.27 13.67 -1.57
C LYS A 63 13.33 12.33 -2.27
N TRP A 64 13.42 12.37 -3.57
CA TRP A 64 13.55 11.17 -4.39
C TRP A 64 14.80 11.25 -5.25
N ASP A 65 15.55 10.17 -5.30
CA ASP A 65 16.69 10.01 -6.21
C ASP A 65 16.26 9.05 -7.32
N GLU A 66 16.38 9.48 -8.57
CA GLU A 66 16.00 8.66 -9.73
C GLU A 66 16.73 7.31 -9.79
N ARG A 67 17.91 7.23 -9.16
CA ARG A 67 18.64 5.96 -9.02
C ARG A 67 17.86 4.93 -8.20
N CYS A 68 16.96 5.36 -7.33
CA CYS A 68 16.08 4.49 -6.58
C CYS A 68 14.93 3.92 -7.40
N ASN A 69 14.66 4.49 -8.59
CA ASN A 69 13.57 4.07 -9.48
C ASN A 69 13.94 2.91 -10.41
N LYS A 70 15.21 2.52 -10.48
CA LYS A 70 15.72 1.73 -11.61
C LYS A 70 15.45 0.23 -11.53
N ASP A 71 15.06 -0.34 -10.40
CA ASP A 71 15.15 -1.79 -10.26
C ASP A 71 14.06 -2.40 -9.40
N ASN A 72 12.78 -2.23 -9.70
CA ASN A 72 11.69 -2.93 -8.99
C ASN A 72 11.94 -3.10 -7.48
N LYS A 73 12.39 -2.04 -6.82
CA LYS A 73 12.74 -2.06 -5.41
C LYS A 73 11.49 -1.97 -4.57
N TYR A 74 11.52 -2.62 -3.44
CA TYR A 74 10.44 -2.62 -2.46
C TYR A 74 10.87 -1.89 -1.20
N ILE A 75 9.92 -1.26 -0.55
CA ILE A 75 10.09 -0.60 0.75
C ILE A 75 9.58 -1.56 1.82
N PHE A 76 10.46 -1.93 2.75
CA PHE A 76 10.17 -2.85 3.85
C PHE A 76 10.13 -2.07 5.15
N PHE A 77 9.04 -2.15 5.88
CA PHE A 77 8.92 -1.54 7.20
C PHE A 77 7.84 -2.23 8.03
N SER A 78 7.81 -1.95 9.33
CA SER A 78 6.84 -2.53 10.25
C SER A 78 6.31 -1.42 11.15
N PRO A 79 5.21 -0.75 10.77
CA PRO A 79 4.57 0.22 11.61
C PRO A 79 4.09 -0.44 12.91
N ARG A 80 4.28 0.24 14.04
CA ARG A 80 3.95 -0.27 15.36
C ARG A 80 3.66 0.84 16.35
N GLY A 81 3.06 0.50 17.46
CA GLY A 81 2.71 1.43 18.54
C GLY A 81 1.21 1.58 18.72
N MET A 82 0.81 2.13 19.85
CA MET A 82 -0.61 2.23 20.25
C MET A 82 -1.48 3.09 19.32
N LEU A 83 -0.86 4.01 18.57
CA LEU A 83 -1.56 4.92 17.66
C LEU A 83 -1.61 4.40 16.23
N VAL A 84 -1.00 3.25 15.96
CA VAL A 84 -1.01 2.63 14.64
C VAL A 84 -2.28 1.77 14.53
N GLY A 85 -3.16 2.11 13.61
CA GLY A 85 -4.42 1.38 13.41
C GLY A 85 -4.22 -0.05 12.93
N HIS A 86 -3.24 -0.24 12.04
CA HIS A 86 -2.94 -1.52 11.40
C HIS A 86 -1.44 -1.85 11.52
N PRO A 87 -0.96 -2.25 12.73
CA PRO A 87 0.44 -2.53 12.96
C PRO A 87 0.86 -3.87 12.35
N GLY A 88 2.14 -3.97 11.94
CA GLY A 88 2.73 -5.21 11.46
C GLY A 88 3.62 -5.05 10.24
N PRO A 89 4.21 -6.15 9.74
CA PRO A 89 5.05 -6.17 8.55
C PRO A 89 4.31 -5.68 7.31
N MET A 90 4.91 -4.72 6.60
CA MET A 90 4.35 -4.09 5.42
C MET A 90 5.40 -3.97 4.33
N ILE A 91 5.02 -4.27 3.09
CA ILE A 91 5.87 -4.13 1.91
C ILE A 91 5.12 -3.25 0.91
N LEU A 92 5.77 -2.18 0.49
CA LEU A 92 5.31 -1.33 -0.60
C LEU A 92 6.23 -1.48 -1.80
N ASP A 93 5.71 -1.22 -2.98
CA ASP A 93 6.55 -1.05 -4.15
C ASP A 93 7.25 0.33 -4.15
N HIS A 94 8.00 0.62 -5.22
CA HIS A 94 8.73 1.88 -5.35
C HIS A 94 7.82 3.11 -5.52
N ASP A 95 6.58 2.91 -5.92
CA ASP A 95 5.55 3.95 -6.02
C ASP A 95 4.76 4.12 -4.72
N GLY A 96 5.03 3.26 -3.72
CA GLY A 96 4.39 3.27 -2.42
C GLY A 96 3.05 2.54 -2.39
N GLN A 97 2.76 1.73 -3.41
CA GLN A 97 1.56 0.90 -3.42
C GLN A 97 1.77 -0.34 -2.53
N MET A 98 0.71 -0.77 -1.87
CA MET A 98 0.74 -1.95 -1.00
C MET A 98 0.96 -3.22 -1.80
N VAL A 99 2.00 -3.96 -1.47
CA VAL A 99 2.30 -5.29 -2.01
C VAL A 99 1.94 -6.38 -1.00
N PHE A 100 2.21 -6.12 0.27
CA PHE A 100 1.96 -7.08 1.34
C PHE A 100 1.75 -6.37 2.67
N HIS A 101 0.82 -6.86 3.48
CA HIS A 101 0.64 -6.47 4.86
C HIS A 101 0.09 -7.64 5.68
N THR A 102 0.45 -7.72 6.95
CA THR A 102 -0.15 -8.64 7.91
C THR A 102 -0.13 -8.06 9.32
N GLU A 103 -1.24 -8.16 10.01
CA GLU A 103 -1.39 -7.78 11.42
C GLU A 103 -1.12 -8.95 12.38
N ALA A 104 -0.78 -10.13 11.85
CA ALA A 104 -0.46 -11.31 12.67
C ALA A 104 0.76 -11.09 13.58
N PHE A 105 1.59 -10.08 13.26
CA PHE A 105 2.81 -9.73 14.00
C PHE A 105 2.81 -8.23 14.30
N PRO A 106 1.96 -7.74 15.22
CA PRO A 106 1.81 -6.29 15.46
C PRO A 106 3.06 -5.61 15.99
N ILE A 107 3.96 -6.38 16.59
CA ILE A 107 5.28 -5.92 17.03
C ILE A 107 6.34 -6.69 16.25
N ALA A 108 6.81 -6.12 15.16
CA ALA A 108 7.83 -6.70 14.31
C ALA A 108 8.97 -5.72 14.01
N TYR A 109 10.19 -6.24 13.85
CA TYR A 109 11.40 -5.47 13.62
C TYR A 109 12.27 -6.11 12.54
N GLY A 110 13.04 -5.27 11.84
CA GLY A 110 14.06 -5.73 10.92
C GLY A 110 13.53 -6.49 9.73
N LEU A 111 12.32 -6.11 9.24
CA LEU A 111 11.74 -6.71 8.05
C LEU A 111 12.66 -6.50 6.84
N THR A 112 13.16 -7.58 6.28
CA THR A 112 14.09 -7.55 5.15
C THR A 112 14.08 -8.87 4.37
N VAL A 113 14.67 -8.86 3.17
CA VAL A 113 14.91 -10.08 2.41
C VAL A 113 16.35 -10.54 2.64
N GLN A 114 16.49 -11.79 3.04
CA GLN A 114 17.78 -12.44 3.21
C GLN A 114 17.90 -13.66 2.31
N LYS A 115 19.12 -13.90 1.83
CA LYS A 115 19.42 -15.07 1.01
C LYS A 115 20.00 -16.19 1.89
N TYR A 116 19.34 -17.33 1.86
CA TYR A 116 19.81 -18.55 2.53
C TYR A 116 19.72 -19.75 1.60
N ARG A 117 20.77 -20.52 1.46
CA ARG A 117 20.88 -21.69 0.55
C ARG A 117 20.40 -21.38 -0.88
N SER A 118 20.82 -20.21 -1.41
CA SER A 118 20.47 -19.69 -2.74
C SER A 118 19.02 -19.26 -2.94
N GLU A 119 18.16 -19.35 -1.94
CA GLU A 119 16.78 -18.89 -1.96
C GLU A 119 16.60 -17.59 -1.17
N ASN A 120 15.61 -16.78 -1.55
CA ASN A 120 15.26 -15.55 -0.86
C ASN A 120 14.17 -15.81 0.17
N TYR A 121 14.37 -15.30 1.38
CA TYR A 121 13.43 -15.40 2.48
C TYR A 121 13.09 -14.00 2.99
N LEU A 122 11.84 -13.77 3.30
CA LEU A 122 11.43 -12.62 4.10
C LEU A 122 11.73 -12.95 5.56
N THR A 123 12.53 -12.11 6.22
CA THR A 123 12.94 -12.33 7.60
C THR A 123 12.58 -11.13 8.46
N PHE A 124 12.18 -11.39 9.69
CA PHE A 124 11.90 -10.37 10.69
C PHE A 124 11.91 -10.99 12.09
N TRP A 125 12.12 -10.16 13.10
CA TRP A 125 11.85 -10.53 14.49
C TRP A 125 10.43 -10.11 14.86
N ALA A 126 9.71 -10.92 15.64
CA ALA A 126 8.44 -10.53 16.22
C ALA A 126 8.27 -11.07 17.63
N GLY A 127 7.63 -10.28 18.49
CA GLY A 127 7.42 -10.66 19.89
C GLY A 127 6.96 -9.49 20.75
N ASP A 128 7.21 -9.60 22.05
CA ASP A 128 6.94 -8.57 23.05
C ASP A 128 8.19 -7.72 23.27
N ASP A 129 8.12 -6.43 22.99
CA ASP A 129 9.21 -5.46 23.17
C ASP A 129 9.11 -4.64 24.47
N GLN A 130 8.11 -4.91 25.31
CA GLN A 130 7.91 -4.18 26.57
C GLN A 130 8.85 -4.64 27.69
N VAL A 131 9.60 -5.70 27.47
CA VAL A 131 10.62 -6.15 28.45
C VAL A 131 11.80 -5.21 28.40
N ILE A 132 12.07 -4.52 29.52
CA ILE A 132 13.14 -3.54 29.63
C ILE A 132 14.50 -4.16 29.26
N GLY A 133 15.13 -3.60 28.22
CA GLY A 133 16.46 -4.00 27.75
C GLY A 133 16.48 -5.18 26.78
N HIS A 134 15.41 -5.98 26.70
CA HIS A 134 15.33 -7.13 25.78
C HIS A 134 13.90 -7.38 25.37
N GLY A 135 13.66 -7.61 24.08
CA GLY A 135 12.40 -8.14 23.62
C GLY A 135 12.32 -9.67 23.86
N ARG A 136 11.15 -10.18 24.18
CA ARG A 136 10.85 -11.63 24.19
C ARG A 136 10.14 -11.99 22.90
N GLY A 137 10.82 -12.67 21.99
CA GLY A 137 10.25 -13.02 20.70
C GLY A 137 11.11 -14.01 19.92
N SER A 138 10.76 -14.17 18.66
CA SER A 138 11.41 -15.09 17.75
C SER A 138 11.76 -14.42 16.43
N TYR A 139 12.79 -14.91 15.77
CA TYR A 139 13.05 -14.60 14.38
C TYR A 139 12.21 -15.52 13.49
N TYR A 140 11.56 -14.91 12.53
CA TYR A 140 10.78 -15.58 11.50
C TYR A 140 11.55 -15.57 10.18
N MET A 141 11.44 -16.67 9.46
CA MET A 141 11.95 -16.84 8.11
C MET A 141 10.81 -17.42 7.28
N VAL A 142 10.31 -16.64 6.35
CA VAL A 142 9.16 -17.00 5.52
C VAL A 142 9.65 -17.23 4.10
N CYS A 143 9.41 -18.40 3.56
CA CYS A 143 9.57 -18.70 2.14
C CYS A 143 8.23 -18.51 1.40
N ARG A 144 8.31 -18.44 0.09
CA ARG A 144 7.16 -18.35 -0.79
C ARG A 144 6.52 -19.72 -1.00
#